data_11c2f6021164c35123b13717c7cc6b92
#
_entry.id   11c2f6021164c35123b13717c7cc6b92
#
_cell.length_a   1.000
_cell.length_b   1.000
_cell.length_c   1.000
_cell.angle_alpha   90.00
_cell.angle_beta   90.00
_cell.angle_gamma   90.00
#
_symmetry.space_group_name_H-M   'P 1'
#
loop_
_entity.id
_entity.type
_entity.pdbx_description
1 polymer ?
#
loop_
_entity_poly.entity_id
_entity_poly.type
_entity_poly.pdbx_seq_one_letter_code
_entity_poly.pdbx_strand_id
1 'polypeptide(L)'
;AIVSELEGIMKAPPKRIFVEMAREEGEKGKRTVSRKAELIALYEKCGEESGHLFERLSGEEEGALRRDKLYLYYTQLGRCMYSGEAIDLNELDSHYDIDHIHPQSKVKDDSIRNRVLVKRELNAAKGDQYPLPAQVREKMRPFWIMLRQKGFISKEKYDRLLRATPFTTEEQAGFIARQLVETRQSSKIVAQLLEQTFGASTEVVY
;
A
#
# COMPACT_ATOMS: atom_id res chain seq x y z
N ALA A 1 24.50 10.48 -12.33
CA ALA A 1 24.63 10.42 -13.79
C ALA A 1 24.62 11.82 -14.40
N ILE A 2 23.47 12.55 -14.45
CA ILE A 2 23.36 13.85 -15.17
C ILE A 2 24.36 14.88 -14.64
N VAL A 3 24.47 15.08 -13.32
CA VAL A 3 25.41 16.06 -12.73
C VAL A 3 26.85 15.69 -13.05
N SER A 4 27.24 14.43 -12.91
CA SER A 4 28.60 13.97 -13.24
C SER A 4 28.94 14.10 -14.73
N GLU A 5 27.94 13.95 -15.60
CA GLU A 5 28.08 14.13 -17.05
C GLU A 5 28.26 15.59 -17.40
N LEU A 6 27.51 16.49 -16.75
CA LEU A 6 27.69 17.94 -16.87
C LEU A 6 29.05 18.39 -16.34
N GLU A 7 29.55 17.85 -15.22
CA GLU A 7 30.91 18.11 -14.73
C GLU A 7 31.98 17.70 -15.75
N GLY A 8 31.76 16.53 -16.40
CA GLY A 8 32.64 16.05 -17.48
C GLY A 8 32.68 16.99 -18.69
N ILE A 9 31.55 17.58 -19.06
CA ILE A 9 31.43 18.55 -20.17
C ILE A 9 32.00 19.92 -19.80
N MET A 10 31.60 20.42 -18.63
CA MET A 10 31.97 21.77 -18.17
C MET A 10 33.37 21.84 -17.55
N LYS A 11 33.99 20.68 -17.26
CA LYS A 11 35.29 20.54 -16.55
C LYS A 11 35.36 21.28 -15.22
N ALA A 12 34.20 21.48 -14.58
CA ALA A 12 34.07 22.10 -13.28
C ALA A 12 32.75 21.63 -12.61
N PRO A 13 32.73 21.51 -11.28
CA PRO A 13 31.50 21.21 -10.56
C PRO A 13 30.50 22.37 -10.66
N PRO A 14 29.19 22.13 -10.67
CA PRO A 14 28.19 23.19 -10.62
C PRO A 14 28.31 23.97 -9.30
N LYS A 15 28.12 25.26 -9.34
CA LYS A 15 28.15 26.10 -8.12
C LYS A 15 26.91 25.84 -7.26
N ARG A 16 25.75 25.60 -7.90
CA ARG A 16 24.46 25.38 -7.24
C ARG A 16 23.63 24.34 -7.97
N ILE A 17 22.93 23.53 -7.22
CA ILE A 17 21.89 22.60 -7.70
C ILE A 17 20.57 22.96 -6.99
N PHE A 18 19.55 23.34 -7.76
CA PHE A 18 18.21 23.61 -7.22
C PHE A 18 17.33 22.38 -7.34
N VAL A 19 16.74 21.95 -6.21
CA VAL A 19 15.77 20.86 -6.16
C VAL A 19 14.40 21.45 -5.84
N GLU A 20 13.50 21.49 -6.82
CA GLU A 20 12.14 21.97 -6.60
C GLU A 20 11.33 20.96 -5.79
N MET A 21 10.66 21.44 -4.75
CA MET A 21 9.81 20.64 -3.88
C MET A 21 8.41 21.24 -3.74
N ALA A 22 7.39 20.40 -3.80
CA ALA A 22 6.02 20.80 -3.45
C ALA A 22 5.92 21.10 -1.93
N ARG A 23 5.27 22.20 -1.53
CA ARG A 23 5.13 22.57 -0.10
C ARG A 23 3.87 21.97 0.49
N GLU A 24 4.01 21.26 1.65
CA GLU A 24 2.92 20.93 2.55
C GLU A 24 3.43 20.83 3.99
N GLU A 25 2.60 21.22 4.98
CA GLU A 25 2.93 21.08 6.41
C GLU A 25 2.63 19.65 6.86
N GLY A 26 3.62 18.95 7.42
CA GLY A 26 3.50 17.56 7.83
C GLY A 26 3.22 17.38 9.32
N GLU A 27 2.28 16.52 9.66
CA GLU A 27 2.03 16.07 11.04
C GLU A 27 3.16 15.14 11.55
N LYS A 28 3.48 15.26 12.85
CA LYS A 28 4.45 14.39 13.54
C LYS A 28 3.94 12.94 13.57
N GLY A 29 4.78 12.00 13.13
CA GLY A 29 4.46 10.58 13.09
C GLY A 29 4.07 9.98 14.46
N LYS A 30 2.99 9.21 14.47
CA LYS A 30 2.54 8.42 15.62
C LYS A 30 3.48 7.21 15.84
N ARG A 31 3.62 6.80 17.11
CA ARG A 31 4.35 5.59 17.49
C ARG A 31 3.77 4.38 16.76
N THR A 32 4.56 3.68 15.96
CA THR A 32 4.12 2.53 15.18
C THR A 32 4.04 1.30 16.07
N VAL A 33 2.85 0.75 16.27
CA VAL A 33 2.64 -0.58 16.86
C VAL A 33 3.05 -1.62 15.82
N SER A 34 3.62 -2.75 16.23
CA SER A 34 3.98 -3.79 15.27
C SER A 34 2.75 -4.43 14.64
N ARG A 35 2.86 -4.84 13.38
CA ARG A 35 1.78 -5.54 12.64
C ARG A 35 1.30 -6.80 13.37
N LYS A 36 2.23 -7.53 14.00
CA LYS A 36 1.90 -8.73 14.78
C LYS A 36 1.08 -8.39 16.00
N ALA A 37 1.48 -7.40 16.78
CA ALA A 37 0.75 -6.98 17.98
C ALA A 37 -0.66 -6.46 17.64
N GLU A 38 -0.82 -5.70 16.54
CA GLU A 38 -2.14 -5.26 16.06
C GLU A 38 -3.04 -6.45 15.71
N LEU A 39 -2.52 -7.42 14.96
CA LEU A 39 -3.28 -8.60 14.56
C LEU A 39 -3.65 -9.47 15.75
N ILE A 40 -2.72 -9.76 16.66
CA ILE A 40 -3.00 -10.53 17.88
C ILE A 40 -4.16 -9.89 18.64
N ALA A 41 -4.11 -8.58 18.88
CA ALA A 41 -5.18 -7.88 19.57
C ALA A 41 -6.55 -7.94 18.85
N LEU A 42 -6.56 -8.04 17.51
CA LEU A 42 -7.79 -8.23 16.74
C LEU A 42 -8.31 -9.67 16.86
N TYR A 43 -7.44 -10.66 16.78
CA TYR A 43 -7.80 -12.06 16.89
C TYR A 43 -8.30 -12.43 18.30
N GLU A 44 -7.71 -11.90 19.35
CA GLU A 44 -8.18 -12.06 20.74
C GLU A 44 -9.63 -11.58 20.91
N LYS A 45 -10.02 -10.51 20.23
CA LYS A 45 -11.41 -10.00 20.25
C LYS A 45 -12.37 -10.86 19.45
N CYS A 46 -11.90 -11.73 18.57
CA CYS A 46 -12.73 -12.58 17.73
C CYS A 46 -13.17 -13.89 18.40
N GLY A 47 -12.52 -14.29 19.49
CA GLY A 47 -12.82 -15.51 20.21
C GLY A 47 -12.51 -16.80 19.43
N GLU A 48 -13.22 -17.89 19.76
CA GLU A 48 -12.93 -19.24 19.26
C GLU A 48 -13.08 -19.43 17.74
N GLU A 49 -13.85 -18.58 17.05
CA GLU A 49 -14.10 -18.70 15.60
C GLU A 49 -12.84 -18.64 14.72
N SER A 50 -11.73 -18.15 15.26
CA SER A 50 -10.46 -18.00 14.54
C SER A 50 -9.29 -18.72 15.20
N GLY A 51 -9.55 -19.67 16.10
CA GLY A 51 -8.57 -20.31 16.97
C GLY A 51 -7.32 -20.83 16.25
N HIS A 52 -7.48 -21.61 15.20
CA HIS A 52 -6.35 -22.15 14.42
C HIS A 52 -5.52 -21.06 13.71
N LEU A 53 -6.14 -19.94 13.28
CA LEU A 53 -5.42 -18.81 12.70
C LEU A 53 -4.71 -18.01 13.77
N PHE A 54 -5.29 -17.87 14.94
CA PHE A 54 -4.68 -17.22 16.09
C PHE A 54 -3.43 -17.97 16.58
N GLU A 55 -3.52 -19.29 16.75
CA GLU A 55 -2.39 -20.14 17.12
C GLU A 55 -1.24 -20.00 16.11
N ARG A 56 -1.58 -20.08 14.81
CA ARG A 56 -0.61 -19.93 13.74
C ARG A 56 0.05 -18.54 13.74
N LEU A 57 -0.75 -17.46 13.84
CA LEU A 57 -0.27 -16.09 13.94
C LEU A 57 0.68 -15.90 15.13
N SER A 58 0.34 -16.51 16.26
CA SER A 58 1.15 -16.43 17.48
C SER A 58 2.53 -17.07 17.29
N GLY A 59 2.61 -18.15 16.50
CA GLY A 59 3.83 -18.83 16.13
C GLY A 59 4.69 -18.12 15.06
N GLU A 60 4.13 -17.14 14.32
CA GLU A 60 4.91 -16.42 13.31
C GLU A 60 6.03 -15.59 13.94
N GLU A 61 7.15 -15.46 13.24
CA GLU A 61 8.20 -14.53 13.62
C GLU A 61 7.76 -13.07 13.42
N GLU A 62 8.20 -12.16 14.27
CA GLU A 62 7.87 -10.71 14.17
C GLU A 62 8.21 -10.14 12.78
N GLY A 63 9.33 -10.60 12.19
CA GLY A 63 9.77 -10.19 10.86
C GLY A 63 8.93 -10.74 9.71
N ALA A 64 8.24 -11.86 9.88
CA ALA A 64 7.47 -12.51 8.82
C ALA A 64 6.30 -11.65 8.31
N LEU A 65 5.66 -10.92 9.22
CA LEU A 65 4.54 -10.02 8.89
C LEU A 65 4.94 -8.71 8.19
N ARG A 66 6.22 -8.49 7.95
CA ARG A 66 6.68 -7.44 7.01
C ARG A 66 6.34 -7.79 5.57
N ARG A 67 6.18 -9.08 5.26
CA ARG A 67 5.69 -9.54 3.95
C ARG A 67 4.21 -9.23 3.82
N ASP A 68 3.87 -8.35 2.89
CA ASP A 68 2.50 -7.87 2.74
C ASP A 68 1.50 -8.98 2.39
N LYS A 69 1.89 -10.00 1.63
CA LYS A 69 1.01 -11.16 1.34
C LYS A 69 0.59 -11.87 2.63
N LEU A 70 1.54 -12.14 3.53
CA LEU A 70 1.26 -12.80 4.80
C LEU A 70 0.43 -11.91 5.75
N TYR A 71 0.74 -10.63 5.80
CA TYR A 71 -0.06 -9.67 6.57
C TYR A 71 -1.50 -9.59 6.06
N LEU A 72 -1.69 -9.51 4.75
CA LEU A 72 -3.01 -9.51 4.12
C LEU A 72 -3.75 -10.83 4.34
N TYR A 73 -3.07 -11.97 4.29
CA TYR A 73 -3.64 -13.27 4.64
C TYR A 73 -4.32 -13.23 6.01
N TYR A 74 -3.62 -12.76 7.04
CA TYR A 74 -4.19 -12.67 8.38
C TYR A 74 -5.28 -11.61 8.50
N THR A 75 -5.14 -10.44 7.88
CA THR A 75 -6.21 -9.42 7.89
C THR A 75 -7.47 -9.84 7.14
N GLN A 76 -7.38 -10.87 6.30
CA GLN A 76 -8.49 -11.45 5.53
C GLN A 76 -8.98 -12.78 6.09
N LEU A 77 -8.57 -13.13 7.32
CA LEU A 77 -8.93 -14.39 7.97
C LEU A 77 -8.65 -15.61 7.08
N GLY A 78 -7.52 -15.62 6.38
CA GLY A 78 -7.08 -16.72 5.51
C GLY A 78 -7.94 -16.91 4.26
N ARG A 79 -8.66 -15.87 3.79
CA ARG A 79 -9.58 -15.99 2.65
C ARG A 79 -9.24 -15.00 1.53
N CYS A 80 -9.45 -15.44 0.29
CA CYS A 80 -9.37 -14.59 -0.90
C CYS A 80 -10.42 -13.47 -0.82
N MET A 81 -9.99 -12.21 -1.02
CA MET A 81 -10.87 -11.06 -0.86
C MET A 81 -12.01 -11.02 -1.89
N TYR A 82 -11.85 -11.64 -3.07
CA TYR A 82 -12.83 -11.59 -4.15
C TYR A 82 -13.68 -12.84 -4.31
N SER A 83 -13.22 -14.00 -3.83
CA SER A 83 -14.00 -15.25 -3.90
C SER A 83 -14.52 -15.75 -2.55
N GLY A 84 -13.88 -15.36 -1.44
CA GLY A 84 -14.15 -15.86 -0.11
C GLY A 84 -13.58 -17.27 0.16
N GLU A 85 -12.93 -17.89 -0.83
CA GLU A 85 -12.32 -19.20 -0.69
C GLU A 85 -11.09 -19.16 0.21
N ALA A 86 -10.83 -20.27 0.92
CA ALA A 86 -9.66 -20.40 1.76
C ALA A 86 -8.36 -20.29 0.92
N ILE A 87 -7.37 -19.63 1.47
CA ILE A 87 -6.03 -19.49 0.89
C ILE A 87 -5.14 -20.58 1.47
N ASP A 88 -4.48 -21.34 0.59
CA ASP A 88 -3.39 -22.23 0.99
C ASP A 88 -2.09 -21.43 1.15
N LEU A 89 -1.55 -21.43 2.37
CA LEU A 89 -0.30 -20.73 2.66
C LEU A 89 0.92 -21.34 1.96
N ASN A 90 0.89 -22.63 1.63
CA ASN A 90 1.99 -23.26 0.91
C ASN A 90 2.08 -22.76 -0.54
N GLU A 91 0.96 -22.26 -1.06
CA GLU A 91 0.84 -21.75 -2.42
C GLU A 91 0.75 -20.22 -2.48
N LEU A 92 1.02 -19.53 -1.36
CA LEU A 92 0.85 -18.08 -1.21
C LEU A 92 1.58 -17.28 -2.30
N ASP A 93 2.77 -17.69 -2.67
CA ASP A 93 3.60 -16.98 -3.64
C ASP A 93 3.32 -17.42 -5.10
N SER A 94 2.76 -18.60 -5.32
CA SER A 94 2.50 -19.17 -6.64
C SER A 94 1.09 -18.88 -7.18
N HIS A 95 0.06 -18.97 -6.33
CA HIS A 95 -1.35 -18.90 -6.75
C HIS A 95 -2.09 -17.64 -6.31
N TYR A 96 -1.47 -16.79 -5.48
CA TYR A 96 -2.11 -15.58 -4.96
C TYR A 96 -1.27 -14.34 -5.24
N ASP A 97 -1.94 -13.25 -5.57
CA ASP A 97 -1.33 -11.95 -5.83
C ASP A 97 -1.93 -10.87 -4.95
N ILE A 98 -1.16 -9.80 -4.74
CA ILE A 98 -1.68 -8.56 -4.17
C ILE A 98 -2.31 -7.76 -5.29
N ASP A 99 -3.61 -7.53 -5.20
CA ASP A 99 -4.32 -6.62 -6.09
C ASP A 99 -4.55 -5.25 -5.43
N HIS A 100 -4.58 -4.21 -6.25
CA HIS A 100 -4.95 -2.87 -5.87
C HIS A 100 -6.45 -2.65 -6.17
N ILE A 101 -7.26 -2.40 -5.12
CA ILE A 101 -8.70 -2.15 -5.27
C ILE A 101 -8.93 -1.00 -6.25
N HIS A 102 -8.29 0.14 -6.01
CA HIS A 102 -8.12 1.21 -6.99
C HIS A 102 -6.91 0.88 -7.87
N PRO A 103 -7.09 0.63 -9.18
CA PRO A 103 -5.99 0.25 -10.06
C PRO A 103 -4.85 1.28 -10.06
N GLN A 104 -3.62 0.83 -10.04
CA GLN A 104 -2.44 1.69 -10.05
C GLN A 104 -2.31 2.56 -11.32
N SER A 105 -2.93 2.15 -12.41
CA SER A 105 -3.06 2.96 -13.63
C SER A 105 -3.87 4.23 -13.42
N LYS A 106 -4.78 4.22 -12.43
CA LYS A 106 -5.67 5.36 -12.11
C LYS A 106 -5.25 6.11 -10.86
N VAL A 107 -4.77 5.38 -9.84
CA VAL A 107 -4.42 5.94 -8.53
C VAL A 107 -3.12 5.31 -8.04
N LYS A 108 -2.09 6.10 -7.84
CA LYS A 108 -0.80 5.66 -7.25
C LYS A 108 -0.93 5.55 -5.73
N ASP A 109 -1.69 4.59 -5.26
CA ASP A 109 -1.88 4.33 -3.83
C ASP A 109 -1.45 2.89 -3.51
N ASP A 110 -0.27 2.77 -2.94
CA ASP A 110 0.36 1.50 -2.54
C ASP A 110 0.14 1.20 -1.05
N SER A 111 -0.75 1.93 -0.40
CA SER A 111 -1.08 1.70 1.01
C SER A 111 -1.81 0.37 1.20
N ILE A 112 -1.69 -0.19 2.41
CA ILE A 112 -2.40 -1.43 2.78
C ILE A 112 -3.94 -1.29 2.69
N ARG A 113 -4.45 -0.04 2.72
CA ARG A 113 -5.87 0.28 2.55
C ARG A 113 -6.36 0.05 1.12
N ASN A 114 -5.46 0.08 0.15
CA ASN A 114 -5.76 -0.17 -1.26
C ASN A 114 -5.39 -1.59 -1.71
N ARG A 115 -4.68 -2.38 -0.91
CA ARG A 115 -4.18 -3.70 -1.28
C ARG A 115 -4.99 -4.82 -0.66
N VAL A 116 -5.26 -5.88 -1.44
CA VAL A 116 -5.95 -7.10 -1.05
C VAL A 116 -5.24 -8.32 -1.60
N LEU A 117 -5.33 -9.44 -0.89
CA LEU A 117 -4.80 -10.73 -1.33
C LEU A 117 -5.91 -11.50 -2.04
N VAL A 118 -5.66 -11.90 -3.28
CA VAL A 118 -6.64 -12.56 -4.14
C VAL A 118 -5.99 -13.68 -4.93
N LYS A 119 -6.80 -14.60 -5.47
CA LYS A 119 -6.33 -15.57 -6.46
C LYS A 119 -5.78 -14.84 -7.68
N ARG A 120 -4.66 -15.31 -8.24
CA ARG A 120 -3.99 -14.74 -9.42
C ARG A 120 -4.92 -14.63 -10.61
N GLU A 121 -5.74 -15.66 -10.85
CA GLU A 121 -6.74 -15.66 -11.92
C GLU A 121 -7.79 -14.54 -11.77
N LEU A 122 -8.23 -14.25 -10.53
CA LEU A 122 -9.20 -13.17 -10.27
C LEU A 122 -8.56 -11.80 -10.40
N ASN A 123 -7.30 -11.67 -10.03
CA ASN A 123 -6.53 -10.45 -10.26
C ASN A 123 -6.38 -10.17 -11.76
N ALA A 124 -5.98 -11.19 -12.53
CA ALA A 124 -5.84 -11.09 -13.98
C ALA A 124 -7.18 -10.76 -14.66
N ALA A 125 -8.28 -11.39 -14.24
CA ALA A 125 -9.61 -11.12 -14.78
C ALA A 125 -10.12 -9.70 -14.44
N LYS A 126 -9.77 -9.16 -13.27
CA LYS A 126 -10.12 -7.78 -12.89
C LYS A 126 -9.32 -6.77 -13.73
N GLY A 127 -8.01 -6.97 -13.87
CA GLY A 127 -7.14 -6.00 -14.54
C GLY A 127 -7.31 -4.58 -13.95
N ASP A 128 -7.51 -3.59 -14.82
CA ASP A 128 -7.69 -2.18 -14.46
C ASP A 128 -9.17 -1.78 -14.23
N GLN A 129 -10.05 -2.76 -14.07
CA GLN A 129 -11.48 -2.48 -13.85
C GLN A 129 -11.71 -1.90 -12.45
N TYR A 130 -12.44 -0.82 -12.39
CA TYR A 130 -12.97 -0.22 -11.17
C TYR A 130 -14.20 0.64 -11.51
N PRO A 131 -15.29 0.46 -10.79
CA PRO A 131 -15.54 -0.38 -9.59
C PRO A 131 -15.39 -1.88 -9.84
N LEU A 132 -15.26 -2.65 -8.73
CA LEU A 132 -15.30 -4.11 -8.80
C LEU A 132 -16.61 -4.60 -9.45
N PRO A 133 -16.62 -5.75 -10.14
CA PRO A 133 -17.83 -6.32 -10.71
C PRO A 133 -18.96 -6.45 -9.68
N ALA A 134 -20.20 -6.16 -10.08
CA ALA A 134 -21.35 -6.18 -9.18
C ALA A 134 -21.52 -7.55 -8.49
N GLN A 135 -21.34 -8.64 -9.24
CA GLN A 135 -21.43 -10.01 -8.73
C GLN A 135 -20.43 -10.27 -7.58
N VAL A 136 -19.18 -9.78 -7.71
CA VAL A 136 -18.16 -9.90 -6.64
C VAL A 136 -18.60 -9.09 -5.42
N ARG A 137 -19.05 -7.85 -5.63
CA ARG A 137 -19.49 -6.96 -4.54
C ARG A 137 -20.69 -7.55 -3.77
N GLU A 138 -21.67 -8.10 -4.46
CA GLU A 138 -22.86 -8.71 -3.85
C GLU A 138 -22.49 -9.98 -3.08
N LYS A 139 -21.75 -10.90 -3.70
CA LYS A 139 -21.27 -12.14 -3.09
C LYS A 139 -20.44 -11.88 -1.83
N MET A 140 -19.52 -10.94 -1.89
CA MET A 140 -18.52 -10.72 -0.85
C MET A 140 -18.92 -9.70 0.21
N ARG A 141 -20.01 -8.97 0.00
CA ARG A 141 -20.51 -7.96 0.95
C ARG A 141 -20.62 -8.46 2.40
N PRO A 142 -21.22 -9.63 2.70
CA PRO A 142 -21.33 -10.12 4.07
C PRO A 142 -19.94 -10.33 4.72
N PHE A 143 -19.00 -10.88 3.97
CA PHE A 143 -17.63 -11.09 4.44
C PHE A 143 -16.91 -9.77 4.73
N TRP A 144 -17.03 -8.79 3.84
CA TRP A 144 -16.39 -7.47 4.04
C TRP A 144 -17.03 -6.68 5.19
N ILE A 145 -18.35 -6.82 5.41
CA ILE A 145 -19.04 -6.26 6.58
C ILE A 145 -18.44 -6.84 7.86
N MET A 146 -18.32 -8.15 7.95
CA MET A 146 -17.76 -8.85 9.10
C MET A 146 -16.32 -8.41 9.36
N LEU A 147 -15.45 -8.36 8.34
CA LEU A 147 -14.08 -7.88 8.49
C LEU A 147 -14.04 -6.43 8.98
N ARG A 148 -14.94 -5.58 8.50
CA ARG A 148 -15.04 -4.17 8.92
C ARG A 148 -15.50 -4.04 10.36
N GLN A 149 -16.53 -4.78 10.77
CA GLN A 149 -17.07 -4.76 12.13
C GLN A 149 -16.06 -5.27 13.16
N LYS A 150 -15.30 -6.31 12.81
CA LYS A 150 -14.24 -6.87 13.66
C LYS A 150 -12.93 -6.04 13.61
N GLY A 151 -12.82 -5.03 12.77
CA GLY A 151 -11.68 -4.12 12.69
C GLY A 151 -10.51 -4.61 11.83
N PHE A 152 -10.64 -5.73 11.12
CA PHE A 152 -9.59 -6.27 10.23
C PHE A 152 -9.33 -5.39 9.01
N ILE A 153 -10.35 -4.67 8.55
CA ILE A 153 -10.21 -3.69 7.48
C ILE A 153 -10.74 -2.32 7.92
N SER A 154 -10.10 -1.26 7.42
CA SER A 154 -10.53 0.11 7.67
C SER A 154 -11.86 0.44 6.98
N LYS A 155 -12.55 1.48 7.46
CA LYS A 155 -13.74 2.01 6.79
C LYS A 155 -13.43 2.38 5.34
N GLU A 156 -12.31 3.04 5.10
CA GLU A 156 -11.88 3.45 3.76
C GLU A 156 -11.71 2.25 2.81
N LYS A 157 -11.05 1.16 3.26
CA LYS A 157 -10.90 -0.06 2.46
C LYS A 157 -12.25 -0.70 2.15
N TYR A 158 -13.14 -0.75 3.12
CA TYR A 158 -14.50 -1.27 2.94
C TYR A 158 -15.30 -0.43 1.92
N ASP A 159 -15.25 0.89 2.03
CA ASP A 159 -15.93 1.80 1.10
C ASP A 159 -15.40 1.63 -0.34
N ARG A 160 -14.09 1.46 -0.51
CA ARG A 160 -13.46 1.16 -1.81
C ARG A 160 -13.96 -0.14 -2.42
N LEU A 161 -14.07 -1.20 -1.62
CA LEU A 161 -14.55 -2.51 -2.07
C LEU A 161 -16.02 -2.48 -2.51
N LEU A 162 -16.87 -1.72 -1.83
CA LEU A 162 -18.31 -1.64 -2.11
C LEU A 162 -18.71 -0.60 -3.14
N ARG A 163 -17.84 0.32 -3.47
CA ARG A 163 -18.18 1.40 -4.40
C ARG A 163 -18.75 0.86 -5.71
N ALA A 164 -19.85 1.45 -6.14
CA ALA A 164 -20.56 1.07 -7.37
C ALA A 164 -20.36 2.04 -8.54
N THR A 165 -19.82 3.24 -8.25
CA THR A 165 -19.66 4.31 -9.25
C THR A 165 -18.19 4.50 -9.64
N PRO A 166 -17.89 4.81 -10.90
CA PRO A 166 -16.55 5.20 -11.32
C PRO A 166 -16.01 6.42 -10.56
N PHE A 167 -14.73 6.72 -10.71
CA PHE A 167 -14.15 7.94 -10.19
C PHE A 167 -14.73 9.16 -10.88
N THR A 168 -15.04 10.21 -10.10
CA THR A 168 -15.40 11.51 -10.65
C THR A 168 -14.16 12.25 -11.14
N THR A 169 -14.35 13.30 -11.94
CA THR A 169 -13.26 14.15 -12.43
C THR A 169 -12.52 14.84 -11.27
N GLU A 170 -13.25 15.26 -10.24
CA GLU A 170 -12.69 15.90 -9.04
C GLU A 170 -11.83 14.92 -8.22
N GLU A 171 -12.29 13.67 -8.07
CA GLU A 171 -11.51 12.62 -7.41
C GLU A 171 -10.21 12.32 -8.16
N GLN A 172 -10.26 12.24 -9.49
CA GLN A 172 -9.09 12.04 -10.33
C GLN A 172 -8.09 13.19 -10.18
N ALA A 173 -8.55 14.43 -10.16
CA ALA A 173 -7.72 15.60 -9.90
C ALA A 173 -7.09 15.55 -8.49
N GLY A 174 -7.86 15.14 -7.48
CA GLY A 174 -7.37 14.93 -6.12
C GLY A 174 -6.31 13.82 -5.99
N PHE A 175 -6.36 12.78 -6.83
CA PHE A 175 -5.32 11.75 -6.89
C PHE A 175 -4.03 12.29 -7.47
N ILE A 176 -4.10 13.10 -8.53
CA ILE A 176 -2.93 13.77 -9.13
C ILE A 176 -2.28 14.71 -8.10
N ALA A 177 -3.06 15.50 -7.37
CA ALA A 177 -2.55 16.39 -6.34
C ALA A 177 -1.79 15.62 -5.23
N ARG A 178 -2.30 14.46 -4.79
CA ARG A 178 -1.61 13.59 -3.82
C ARG A 178 -0.31 13.00 -4.36
N GLN A 179 -0.25 12.64 -5.63
CA GLN A 179 1.00 12.17 -6.26
C GLN A 179 2.10 13.24 -6.23
N LEU A 180 1.74 14.52 -6.35
CA LEU A 180 2.70 15.63 -6.22
C LEU A 180 3.30 15.71 -4.82
N VAL A 181 2.50 15.40 -3.79
CA VAL A 181 2.98 15.36 -2.38
C VAL A 181 3.97 14.20 -2.16
N GLU A 182 3.68 13.01 -2.70
CA GLU A 182 4.59 11.85 -2.61
C GLU A 182 5.90 12.11 -3.37
N THR A 183 5.84 12.82 -4.49
CA THR A 183 7.02 13.25 -5.25
C THR A 183 7.94 14.15 -4.40
N ARG A 184 7.38 14.93 -3.47
CA ARG A 184 8.16 15.77 -2.55
C ARG A 184 9.09 14.97 -1.63
N GLN A 185 8.64 13.82 -1.10
CA GLN A 185 9.48 12.97 -0.25
C GLN A 185 10.64 12.40 -1.05
N SER A 186 10.38 11.97 -2.29
CA SER A 186 11.43 11.53 -3.21
C SER A 186 12.41 12.67 -3.54
N SER A 187 11.92 13.89 -3.75
CA SER A 187 12.77 15.07 -4.00
C SER A 187 13.68 15.40 -2.81
N LYS A 188 13.18 15.23 -1.56
CA LYS A 188 14.03 15.40 -0.36
C LYS A 188 15.17 14.39 -0.29
N ILE A 189 14.87 13.11 -0.59
CA ILE A 189 15.89 12.06 -0.63
C ILE A 189 16.93 12.37 -1.71
N VAL A 190 16.49 12.80 -2.89
CA VAL A 190 17.39 13.22 -3.99
C VAL A 190 18.25 14.40 -3.56
N ALA A 191 17.67 15.43 -2.91
CA ALA A 191 18.43 16.58 -2.41
C ALA A 191 19.50 16.16 -1.40
N GLN A 192 19.16 15.27 -0.42
CA GLN A 192 20.12 14.73 0.53
C GLN A 192 21.24 13.91 -0.13
N LEU A 193 20.92 13.09 -1.13
CA LEU A 193 21.92 12.34 -1.88
C LEU A 193 22.85 13.26 -2.68
N LEU A 194 22.32 14.32 -3.29
CA LEU A 194 23.11 15.32 -3.99
C LEU A 194 24.03 16.09 -3.03
N GLU A 195 23.52 16.46 -1.86
CA GLU A 195 24.30 17.13 -0.82
C GLU A 195 25.43 16.23 -0.28
N GLN A 196 25.18 14.94 -0.06
CA GLN A 196 26.20 13.96 0.32
C GLN A 196 27.27 13.76 -0.76
N THR A 197 26.87 13.79 -2.03
CA THR A 197 27.76 13.47 -3.15
C THR A 197 28.57 14.68 -3.60
N PHE A 198 27.98 15.87 -3.61
CA PHE A 198 28.55 17.09 -4.21
C PHE A 198 28.72 18.24 -3.22
N GLY A 199 28.24 18.17 -2.00
CA GLY A 199 28.18 19.26 -1.02
C GLY A 199 29.52 19.87 -0.63
N ALA A 200 30.63 19.16 -0.90
CA ALA A 200 31.98 19.72 -0.69
C ALA A 200 32.37 20.84 -1.68
N SER A 201 31.75 20.84 -2.86
CA SER A 201 32.08 21.77 -3.97
C SER A 201 30.85 22.49 -4.55
N THR A 202 29.65 22.11 -4.15
CA THR A 202 28.37 22.54 -4.75
C THR A 202 27.32 22.81 -3.67
N GLU A 203 26.69 23.96 -3.72
CA GLU A 203 25.58 24.32 -2.86
C GLU A 203 24.29 23.65 -3.38
N VAL A 204 23.63 22.78 -2.57
CA VAL A 204 22.32 22.19 -2.89
C VAL A 204 21.23 23.01 -2.21
N VAL A 205 20.33 23.58 -2.99
CA VAL A 205 19.24 24.46 -2.54
C VAL A 205 17.90 23.75 -2.75
N TYR A 206 17.05 23.66 -1.70
CA TYR A 206 15.74 23.00 -1.76
C TYR A 206 14.72 23.63 -0.82
#